data_41a6de284b72fe69f44f190482ca48be
#
_entry.id   41a6de284b72fe69f44f190482ca48be
#
_cell.length_a   1.000
_cell.length_b   1.000
_cell.length_c   1.000
_cell.angle_alpha   90.00
_cell.angle_beta   90.00
_cell.angle_gamma   90.00
#
_symmetry.space_group_name_H-M   'P 1'
#
loop_
_entity.id
_entity.type
_entity.pdbx_description
1 polymer ?
#
loop_
_entity_poly.entity_id
_entity_poly.type
_entity_poly.pdbx_seq_one_letter_code
_entity_poly.pdbx_strand_id
1 'polypeptide(L)'
;CAWVAYMHRDRRKWSVLWRRYKKRYLTWGVVGLFVLILGGAGIFFLKPDSAMGRLFMWKITCKAIVEHPWGCREGFVYAYGEAQEKYFGSGDYAVWEERVAGSPEYAFNEYLELALTAGVMLGVMFFSTSVAVLWLGTKLGRYEICGALISLLVFSFSSYPMHFPVFMVTGICLLFACGAG
;
A
#
# COMPACT_ATOMS: atom_id res chain seq x y z
N CYS A 1 -13.75 3.16 14.87
CA CYS A 1 -14.78 2.09 14.94
C CYS A 1 -16.10 2.59 15.50
N ALA A 2 -16.17 3.20 16.72
CA ALA A 2 -17.43 3.68 17.33
C ALA A 2 -18.19 4.70 16.45
N TRP A 3 -17.47 5.55 15.71
CA TRP A 3 -18.07 6.55 14.83
C TRP A 3 -18.71 5.95 13.58
N VAL A 4 -18.12 4.90 13.01
CA VAL A 4 -18.67 4.16 11.87
C VAL A 4 -19.90 3.36 12.28
N ALA A 5 -19.88 2.73 13.45
CA ALA A 5 -21.05 2.05 14.03
C ALA A 5 -22.22 3.01 14.30
N TYR A 6 -21.91 4.22 14.77
CA TYR A 6 -22.90 5.29 14.94
C TYR A 6 -23.49 5.74 13.59
N MET A 7 -22.66 5.85 12.54
CA MET A 7 -23.12 6.18 11.18
C MET A 7 -24.05 5.11 10.59
N HIS A 8 -23.82 3.83 10.88
CA HIS A 8 -24.63 2.74 10.35
C HIS A 8 -26.03 2.70 10.98
N ARG A 9 -26.15 3.07 12.26
CA ARG A 9 -27.39 3.00 13.06
C ARG A 9 -28.50 3.93 12.55
N ASP A 10 -28.16 5.00 11.79
CA ASP A 10 -29.13 6.05 11.46
C ASP A 10 -28.95 6.65 10.05
N ARG A 11 -29.01 5.78 9.02
CA ARG A 11 -28.84 6.17 7.60
C ARG A 11 -29.72 7.35 7.16
N ARG A 12 -30.97 7.46 7.70
CA ARG A 12 -31.87 8.57 7.35
C ARG A 12 -31.39 9.92 7.89
N LYS A 13 -30.93 9.96 9.13
CA LYS A 13 -30.38 11.20 9.71
C LYS A 13 -29.09 11.62 9.01
N TRP A 14 -28.24 10.65 8.64
CA TRP A 14 -27.01 10.93 7.92
C TRP A 14 -27.22 11.50 6.52
N SER A 15 -28.21 11.03 5.77
CA SER A 15 -28.52 11.60 4.44
C SER A 15 -28.98 13.05 4.53
N VAL A 16 -29.75 13.40 5.55
CA VAL A 16 -30.19 14.79 5.81
C VAL A 16 -29.04 15.67 6.29
N LEU A 17 -28.21 15.16 7.24
CA LEU A 17 -27.02 15.87 7.72
C LEU A 17 -26.00 16.05 6.61
N TRP A 18 -25.77 15.02 5.77
CA TRP A 18 -24.88 15.11 4.61
C TRP A 18 -25.33 16.18 3.63
N ARG A 19 -26.62 16.24 3.25
CA ARG A 19 -27.14 17.28 2.36
C ARG A 19 -26.97 18.69 2.96
N ARG A 20 -27.19 18.82 4.27
CA ARG A 20 -27.12 20.14 4.97
C ARG A 20 -25.69 20.61 5.17
N TYR A 21 -24.74 19.70 5.43
CA TYR A 21 -23.36 20.05 5.78
C TYR A 21 -22.32 19.59 4.76
N LYS A 22 -22.74 19.11 3.57
CA LYS A 22 -21.87 18.59 2.51
C LYS A 22 -20.67 19.51 2.23
N LYS A 23 -20.89 20.82 2.10
CA LYS A 23 -19.80 21.79 1.87
C LYS A 23 -18.80 21.78 3.02
N ARG A 24 -19.29 21.75 4.26
CA ARG A 24 -18.44 21.77 5.46
C ARG A 24 -17.62 20.50 5.61
N TYR A 25 -18.21 19.32 5.36
CA TYR A 25 -17.48 18.05 5.35
C TYR A 25 -16.46 17.96 4.22
N LEU A 26 -16.80 18.50 3.04
CA LEU A 26 -15.85 18.58 1.94
C LEU A 26 -14.67 19.49 2.29
N THR A 27 -14.93 20.65 2.89
CA THR A 27 -13.88 21.59 3.34
C THR A 27 -12.96 20.93 4.37
N TRP A 28 -13.52 20.26 5.40
CA TRP A 28 -12.71 19.55 6.39
C TRP A 28 -11.95 18.36 5.80
N GLY A 29 -12.53 17.68 4.80
CA GLY A 29 -11.85 16.63 4.04
C GLY A 29 -10.64 17.16 3.26
N VAL A 30 -10.81 18.31 2.58
CA VAL A 30 -9.72 18.98 1.85
C VAL A 30 -8.65 19.48 2.82
N VAL A 31 -9.04 20.10 3.94
CA VAL A 31 -8.08 20.55 4.97
C VAL A 31 -7.33 19.35 5.57
N GLY A 32 -8.02 18.26 5.89
CA GLY A 32 -7.39 17.03 6.38
C GLY A 32 -6.41 16.45 5.38
N LEU A 33 -6.78 16.38 4.10
CA LEU A 33 -5.89 15.93 3.02
C LEU A 33 -4.67 16.86 2.88
N PHE A 34 -4.87 18.16 2.96
CA PHE A 34 -3.79 19.15 2.90
C PHE A 34 -2.82 19.01 4.07
N VAL A 35 -3.32 18.80 5.28
CA VAL A 35 -2.50 18.53 6.48
C VAL A 35 -1.72 17.23 6.34
N LEU A 36 -2.33 16.17 5.77
CA LEU A 36 -1.65 14.91 5.50
C LEU A 36 -0.53 15.08 4.47
N ILE A 37 -0.77 15.84 3.40
CA ILE A 37 0.25 16.13 2.37
C ILE A 37 1.40 16.94 2.97
N LEU A 38 1.10 17.99 3.73
CA LEU A 38 2.12 18.81 4.40
C LEU A 38 2.89 18.02 5.46
N GLY A 39 2.21 17.17 6.24
CA GLY A 39 2.83 16.29 7.21
C GLY A 39 3.73 15.26 6.54
N GLY A 40 3.28 14.64 5.46
CA GLY A 40 4.07 13.71 4.65
C GLY A 40 5.31 14.39 4.03
N ALA A 41 5.13 15.58 3.46
CA ALA A 41 6.24 16.39 2.95
C ALA A 41 7.22 16.78 4.07
N GLY A 42 6.71 17.20 5.24
CA GLY A 42 7.54 17.51 6.41
C GLY A 42 8.40 16.32 6.86
N ILE A 43 7.83 15.12 6.92
CA ILE A 43 8.57 13.89 7.25
C ILE A 43 9.64 13.58 6.19
N PHE A 44 9.30 13.81 4.90
CA PHE A 44 10.27 13.65 3.80
C PHE A 44 11.48 14.57 3.98
N PHE A 45 11.27 15.84 4.33
CA PHE A 45 12.37 16.80 4.56
C PHE A 45 13.15 16.53 5.84
N LEU A 46 12.52 15.92 6.87
CA LEU A 46 13.19 15.57 8.11
C LEU A 46 14.12 14.36 7.99
N LYS A 47 13.80 13.41 7.10
CA LYS A 47 14.61 12.21 6.83
C LYS A 47 14.73 11.93 5.33
N PRO A 48 15.40 12.80 4.57
CA PRO A 48 15.48 12.69 3.11
C PRO A 48 16.13 11.36 2.67
N ASP A 49 17.18 10.91 3.35
CA ASP A 49 17.90 9.67 2.98
C ASP A 49 16.99 8.42 3.09
N SER A 50 16.13 8.36 4.10
CA SER A 50 15.19 7.24 4.25
C SER A 50 14.11 7.22 3.15
N ALA A 51 13.63 8.38 2.75
CA ALA A 51 12.64 8.51 1.68
C ALA A 51 13.26 8.23 0.31
N MET A 52 14.43 8.81 0.05
CA MET A 52 15.19 8.59 -1.18
C MET A 52 15.62 7.12 -1.32
N GLY A 53 16.04 6.48 -0.22
CA GLY A 53 16.37 5.05 -0.20
C GLY A 53 15.19 4.17 -0.61
N ARG A 54 13.96 4.48 -0.14
CA ARG A 54 12.75 3.75 -0.58
C ARG A 54 12.45 3.97 -2.05
N LEU A 55 12.55 5.19 -2.55
CA LEU A 55 12.33 5.50 -3.97
C LEU A 55 13.34 4.77 -4.85
N PHE A 56 14.61 4.77 -4.46
CA PHE A 56 15.65 4.02 -5.16
C PHE A 56 15.36 2.52 -5.15
N MET A 57 15.02 1.96 -3.98
CA MET A 57 14.66 0.55 -3.83
C MET A 57 13.48 0.17 -4.74
N TRP A 58 12.40 0.96 -4.76
CA TRP A 58 11.26 0.71 -5.65
C TRP A 58 11.66 0.81 -7.13
N LYS A 59 12.54 1.75 -7.50
CA LYS A 59 13.07 1.88 -8.86
C LYS A 59 13.80 0.60 -9.29
N ILE A 60 14.68 0.07 -8.45
CA ILE A 60 15.40 -1.18 -8.74
C ILE A 60 14.45 -2.39 -8.74
N THR A 61 13.52 -2.46 -7.78
CA THR A 61 12.52 -3.53 -7.75
C THR A 61 11.67 -3.54 -9.01
N CYS A 62 11.25 -2.38 -9.53
CA CYS A 62 10.53 -2.31 -10.80
C CYS A 62 11.37 -2.82 -11.98
N LYS A 63 12.68 -2.54 -12.00
CA LYS A 63 13.58 -3.09 -13.03
C LYS A 63 13.68 -4.61 -12.92
N ALA A 64 13.84 -5.13 -11.71
CA ALA A 64 13.86 -6.57 -11.44
C ALA A 64 12.53 -7.26 -11.88
N ILE A 65 11.38 -6.62 -11.67
CA ILE A 65 10.07 -7.14 -12.12
C ILE A 65 10.01 -7.24 -13.66
N VAL A 66 10.58 -6.27 -14.37
CA VAL A 66 10.61 -6.31 -15.85
C VAL A 66 11.48 -7.48 -16.34
N GLU A 67 12.55 -7.80 -15.65
CA GLU A 67 13.41 -8.94 -15.96
C GLU A 67 12.78 -10.28 -15.58
N HIS A 68 12.01 -10.30 -14.48
CA HIS A 68 11.34 -11.49 -13.94
C HIS A 68 9.80 -11.36 -13.87
N PRO A 69 9.09 -11.16 -14.99
CA PRO A 69 7.64 -10.88 -14.97
C PRO A 69 6.80 -12.05 -14.44
N TRP A 70 7.34 -13.27 -14.49
CA TRP A 70 6.69 -14.47 -13.98
C TRP A 70 7.06 -14.83 -12.54
N GLY A 71 7.85 -13.95 -11.91
CA GLY A 71 8.34 -14.13 -10.55
C GLY A 71 9.76 -14.73 -10.49
N CYS A 72 10.48 -14.39 -9.44
CA CYS A 72 11.81 -14.92 -9.17
C CYS A 72 11.75 -15.97 -8.04
N ARG A 73 12.07 -17.23 -8.35
CA ARG A 73 12.07 -18.33 -7.37
C ARG A 73 13.15 -18.20 -6.30
N GLU A 74 14.23 -17.50 -6.60
CA GLU A 74 15.36 -17.28 -5.70
C GLU A 74 15.07 -16.21 -4.65
N GLY A 75 13.92 -15.54 -4.77
CA GLY A 75 13.41 -14.57 -3.81
C GLY A 75 13.82 -13.13 -4.10
N PHE A 76 13.28 -12.21 -3.27
CA PHE A 76 13.45 -10.77 -3.45
C PHE A 76 14.91 -10.34 -3.43
N VAL A 77 15.68 -10.79 -2.43
CA VAL A 77 17.08 -10.35 -2.21
C VAL A 77 17.97 -10.62 -3.41
N TYR A 78 17.82 -11.82 -4.00
CA TYR A 78 18.59 -12.20 -5.17
C TYR A 78 18.23 -11.37 -6.40
N ALA A 79 16.95 -11.31 -6.77
CA ALA A 79 16.50 -10.59 -7.93
C ALA A 79 16.77 -9.07 -7.83
N TYR A 80 16.62 -8.51 -6.62
CA TYR A 80 16.96 -7.12 -6.36
C TYR A 80 18.46 -6.86 -6.52
N GLY A 81 19.31 -7.72 -5.93
CA GLY A 81 20.76 -7.61 -6.00
C GLY A 81 21.28 -7.66 -7.43
N GLU A 82 20.79 -8.62 -8.24
CA GLU A 82 21.13 -8.76 -9.66
C GLU A 82 20.72 -7.50 -10.45
N ALA A 83 19.51 -7.00 -10.25
CA ALA A 83 19.04 -5.80 -10.93
C ALA A 83 19.82 -4.54 -10.50
N GLN A 84 20.20 -4.45 -9.22
CA GLN A 84 21.01 -3.36 -8.69
C GLN A 84 22.43 -3.39 -9.27
N GLU A 85 23.07 -4.55 -9.36
CA GLU A 85 24.38 -4.73 -9.96
C GLU A 85 24.38 -4.30 -11.44
N LYS A 86 23.40 -4.78 -12.21
CA LYS A 86 23.21 -4.37 -13.62
C LYS A 86 23.00 -2.86 -13.75
N TYR A 87 22.21 -2.28 -12.84
CA TYR A 87 21.93 -0.85 -12.84
C TYR A 87 23.20 -0.02 -12.64
N PHE A 88 24.00 -0.34 -11.63
CA PHE A 88 25.25 0.37 -11.40
C PHE A 88 26.32 0.05 -12.48
N GLY A 89 26.32 -1.16 -13.01
CA GLY A 89 27.20 -1.55 -14.13
C GLY A 89 26.93 -0.77 -15.42
N SER A 90 25.74 -0.20 -15.61
CA SER A 90 25.43 0.65 -16.76
C SER A 90 26.11 2.03 -16.72
N GLY A 91 26.54 2.49 -15.55
CA GLY A 91 27.16 3.80 -15.35
C GLY A 91 26.20 5.00 -15.45
N ASP A 92 24.93 4.78 -15.74
CA ASP A 92 23.89 5.82 -15.87
C ASP A 92 23.07 5.95 -14.57
N TYR A 93 23.71 6.46 -13.53
CA TYR A 93 23.08 6.68 -12.22
C TYR A 93 23.53 7.99 -11.58
N ALA A 94 22.68 8.53 -10.70
CA ALA A 94 22.98 9.75 -9.97
C ALA A 94 23.80 9.44 -8.69
N VAL A 95 24.69 10.35 -8.31
CA VAL A 95 25.54 10.19 -7.11
C VAL A 95 24.75 9.95 -5.82
N TRP A 96 23.54 10.51 -5.71
CA TRP A 96 22.68 10.29 -4.55
C TRP A 96 22.14 8.83 -4.48
N GLU A 97 21.98 8.17 -5.62
CA GLU A 97 21.50 6.78 -5.69
C GLU A 97 22.54 5.81 -5.11
N GLU A 98 23.80 6.03 -5.41
CA GLU A 98 24.89 5.25 -4.83
C GLU A 98 24.96 5.41 -3.30
N ARG A 99 24.72 6.64 -2.80
CA ARG A 99 24.72 6.93 -1.35
C ARG A 99 23.62 6.21 -0.59
N VAL A 100 22.42 6.05 -1.19
CA VAL A 100 21.27 5.41 -0.56
C VAL A 100 21.10 3.95 -0.94
N ALA A 101 21.96 3.44 -1.82
CA ALA A 101 21.97 2.04 -2.20
C ALA A 101 22.29 1.16 -1.00
N GLY A 102 21.58 0.05 -0.87
CA GLY A 102 21.76 -0.92 0.19
C GLY A 102 21.32 -2.30 -0.27
N SER A 103 21.41 -3.27 0.62
CA SER A 103 20.95 -4.64 0.41
C SER A 103 19.70 -4.90 1.26
N PRO A 104 18.52 -4.44 0.85
CA PRO A 104 17.30 -4.62 1.62
C PRO A 104 16.84 -6.07 1.59
N GLU A 105 16.30 -6.54 2.72
CA GLU A 105 15.68 -7.87 2.80
C GLU A 105 14.26 -7.89 2.21
N TYR A 106 13.59 -6.72 2.14
CA TYR A 106 12.20 -6.55 1.69
C TYR A 106 12.06 -5.29 0.84
N ALA A 107 11.07 -5.28 -0.06
CA ALA A 107 10.79 -4.13 -0.92
C ALA A 107 10.19 -2.91 -0.19
N PHE A 108 9.80 -3.03 1.08
CA PHE A 108 8.99 -2.04 1.79
C PHE A 108 7.73 -1.61 1.01
N ASN A 109 7.23 -2.53 0.19
CA ASN A 109 6.00 -2.43 -0.57
C ASN A 109 5.57 -3.83 -0.96
N GLU A 110 4.55 -4.36 -0.30
CA GLU A 110 4.07 -5.74 -0.50
C GLU A 110 3.64 -6.02 -1.94
N TYR A 111 3.12 -5.01 -2.63
CA TYR A 111 2.66 -5.20 -4.02
C TYR A 111 3.84 -5.42 -4.97
N LEU A 112 4.91 -4.64 -4.81
CA LEU A 112 6.13 -4.80 -5.60
C LEU A 112 6.84 -6.10 -5.26
N GLU A 113 6.89 -6.46 -3.99
CA GLU A 113 7.52 -7.70 -3.54
C GLU A 113 6.77 -8.92 -4.03
N LEU A 114 5.44 -8.92 -3.94
CA LEU A 114 4.60 -9.98 -4.49
C LEU A 114 4.76 -10.09 -6.02
N ALA A 115 4.80 -8.95 -6.72
CA ALA A 115 4.98 -8.93 -8.17
C ALA A 115 6.35 -9.47 -8.58
N LEU A 116 7.41 -9.21 -7.79
CA LEU A 116 8.75 -9.73 -8.07
C LEU A 116 8.92 -11.20 -7.71
N THR A 117 8.38 -11.62 -6.57
CA THR A 117 8.59 -13.00 -6.08
C THR A 117 7.62 -14.01 -6.69
N ALA A 118 6.34 -13.65 -6.78
CA ALA A 118 5.29 -14.53 -7.26
C ALA A 118 4.82 -14.24 -8.70
N GLY A 119 5.30 -13.13 -9.28
CA GLY A 119 4.98 -12.67 -10.62
C GLY A 119 3.91 -11.60 -10.68
N VAL A 120 3.97 -10.79 -11.73
CA VAL A 120 3.07 -9.64 -11.95
C VAL A 120 1.60 -10.09 -11.99
N MET A 121 1.32 -11.26 -12.56
CA MET A 121 -0.04 -11.80 -12.67
C MET A 121 -0.67 -12.02 -11.29
N LEU A 122 0.06 -12.61 -10.34
CA LEU A 122 -0.42 -12.81 -8.97
C LEU A 122 -0.55 -11.49 -8.21
N GLY A 123 0.34 -10.52 -8.43
CA GLY A 123 0.20 -9.17 -7.89
C GLY A 123 -1.10 -8.48 -8.36
N VAL A 124 -1.39 -8.56 -9.66
CA VAL A 124 -2.62 -8.01 -10.24
C VAL A 124 -3.86 -8.75 -9.71
N MET A 125 -3.80 -10.08 -9.60
CA MET A 125 -4.90 -10.86 -9.02
C MET A 125 -5.18 -10.49 -7.57
N PHE A 126 -4.14 -10.36 -6.75
CA PHE A 126 -4.27 -9.92 -5.35
C PHE A 126 -4.93 -8.54 -5.23
N PHE A 127 -4.45 -7.57 -6.03
CA PHE A 127 -5.03 -6.24 -6.05
C PHE A 127 -6.49 -6.25 -6.51
N SER A 128 -6.79 -6.94 -7.61
CA SER A 128 -8.15 -7.04 -8.16
C SER A 128 -9.12 -7.71 -7.20
N THR A 129 -8.69 -8.79 -6.53
CA THR A 129 -9.47 -9.48 -5.50
C THR A 129 -9.73 -8.57 -4.32
N SER A 130 -8.73 -7.83 -3.85
CA SER A 130 -8.88 -6.88 -2.74
C SER A 130 -9.90 -5.79 -3.07
N VAL A 131 -9.86 -5.23 -4.28
CA VAL A 131 -10.84 -4.25 -4.76
C VAL A 131 -12.24 -4.84 -4.87
N ALA A 132 -12.38 -6.05 -5.43
CA ALA A 132 -13.66 -6.74 -5.55
C ALA A 132 -14.30 -7.03 -4.19
N VAL A 133 -13.50 -7.52 -3.24
CA VAL A 133 -13.93 -7.80 -1.87
C VAL A 133 -14.35 -6.51 -1.14
N LEU A 134 -13.61 -5.43 -1.29
CA LEU A 134 -13.98 -4.12 -0.73
C LEU A 134 -15.30 -3.62 -1.34
N TRP A 135 -15.47 -3.74 -2.66
CA TRP A 135 -16.71 -3.38 -3.31
C TRP A 135 -17.89 -4.20 -2.79
N LEU A 136 -17.73 -5.51 -2.66
CA LEU A 136 -18.75 -6.41 -2.10
C LEU A 136 -19.05 -6.05 -0.63
N GLY A 137 -18.04 -5.85 0.19
CA GLY A 137 -18.20 -5.47 1.60
C GLY A 137 -18.95 -4.15 1.77
N THR A 138 -18.71 -3.17 0.90
CA THR A 138 -19.48 -1.91 0.92
C THR A 138 -20.94 -2.13 0.51
N LYS A 139 -21.23 -3.03 -0.44
CA LYS A 139 -22.60 -3.42 -0.82
C LYS A 139 -23.33 -4.11 0.32
N LEU A 140 -22.63 -4.98 1.07
CA LEU A 140 -23.15 -5.68 2.25
C LEU A 140 -23.25 -4.77 3.49
N GLY A 141 -22.78 -3.53 3.40
CA GLY A 141 -22.84 -2.56 4.51
C GLY A 141 -21.80 -2.79 5.60
N ARG A 142 -20.73 -3.54 5.33
CA ARG A 142 -19.64 -3.90 6.28
C ARG A 142 -18.53 -2.84 6.31
N TYR A 143 -18.91 -1.59 6.47
CA TYR A 143 -17.97 -0.45 6.37
C TYR A 143 -16.82 -0.50 7.36
N GLU A 144 -17.03 -1.07 8.55
CA GLU A 144 -16.01 -1.19 9.60
C GLU A 144 -14.91 -2.16 9.18
N ILE A 145 -15.30 -3.33 8.65
CA ILE A 145 -14.38 -4.35 8.14
C ILE A 145 -13.65 -3.83 6.90
N CYS A 146 -14.36 -3.17 5.98
CA CYS A 146 -13.75 -2.52 4.83
C CYS A 146 -12.73 -1.46 5.25
N GLY A 147 -13.03 -0.65 6.28
CA GLY A 147 -12.10 0.34 6.82
C GLY A 147 -10.83 -0.28 7.38
N ALA A 148 -10.95 -1.39 8.12
CA ALA A 148 -9.81 -2.14 8.63
C ALA A 148 -8.95 -2.74 7.49
N LEU A 149 -9.61 -3.33 6.48
CA LEU A 149 -8.92 -3.88 5.30
C LEU A 149 -8.19 -2.79 4.51
N ILE A 150 -8.85 -1.65 4.25
CA ILE A 150 -8.21 -0.50 3.58
C ILE A 150 -6.98 -0.03 4.37
N SER A 151 -7.07 0.07 5.69
CA SER A 151 -5.94 0.49 6.53
C SER A 151 -4.75 -0.46 6.39
N LEU A 152 -5.00 -1.78 6.36
CA LEU A 152 -3.96 -2.78 6.15
C LEU A 152 -3.36 -2.68 4.74
N LEU A 153 -4.20 -2.53 3.69
CA LEU A 153 -3.73 -2.38 2.31
C LEU A 153 -2.89 -1.10 2.11
N VAL A 154 -3.29 0.02 2.72
CA VAL A 154 -2.50 1.26 2.70
C VAL A 154 -1.18 1.08 3.45
N PHE A 155 -1.18 0.39 4.59
CA PHE A 155 0.05 0.09 5.33
C PHE A 155 1.00 -0.80 4.49
N SER A 156 0.47 -1.77 3.76
CA SER A 156 1.22 -2.65 2.85
C SER A 156 1.89 -1.90 1.68
N PHE A 157 1.44 -0.68 1.36
CA PHE A 157 2.07 0.14 0.32
C PHE A 157 3.42 0.74 0.75
N SER A 158 3.65 0.97 2.02
CA SER A 158 4.87 1.61 2.55
C SER A 158 5.62 0.76 3.57
N SER A 159 5.23 -0.50 3.73
CA SER A 159 5.79 -1.43 4.70
C SER A 159 5.66 -2.88 4.19
N TYR A 160 6.04 -3.84 5.03
CA TYR A 160 6.00 -5.28 4.74
C TYR A 160 5.22 -6.06 5.81
N PRO A 161 3.92 -5.71 6.08
CA PRO A 161 3.16 -6.35 7.16
C PRO A 161 2.90 -7.84 6.91
N MET A 162 2.82 -8.30 5.66
CA MET A 162 2.52 -9.70 5.34
C MET A 162 3.65 -10.67 5.72
N HIS A 163 4.85 -10.17 5.99
CA HIS A 163 5.96 -10.98 6.54
C HIS A 163 5.76 -11.32 8.03
N PHE A 164 4.85 -10.63 8.71
CA PHE A 164 4.48 -10.95 10.09
C PHE A 164 3.21 -11.81 10.11
N PRO A 165 3.25 -13.04 10.67
CA PRO A 165 2.12 -13.98 10.67
C PRO A 165 0.81 -13.36 11.19
N VAL A 166 0.90 -12.48 12.19
CA VAL A 166 -0.27 -11.80 12.77
C VAL A 166 -1.00 -10.95 11.73
N PHE A 167 -0.27 -10.15 10.95
CA PHE A 167 -0.88 -9.29 9.92
C PHE A 167 -1.37 -10.10 8.73
N MET A 168 -0.64 -11.16 8.36
CA MET A 168 -1.06 -12.05 7.28
C MET A 168 -2.39 -12.75 7.62
N VAL A 169 -2.49 -13.36 8.80
CA VAL A 169 -3.73 -14.00 9.26
C VAL A 169 -4.86 -12.97 9.39
N THR A 170 -4.57 -11.79 9.95
CA THR A 170 -5.55 -10.70 10.06
C THR A 170 -6.04 -10.27 8.67
N GLY A 171 -5.15 -10.11 7.70
CA GLY A 171 -5.51 -9.75 6.32
C GLY A 171 -6.42 -10.78 5.67
N ILE A 172 -6.09 -12.07 5.80
CA ILE A 172 -6.91 -13.18 5.30
C ILE A 172 -8.30 -13.16 5.98
N CYS A 173 -8.35 -13.04 7.30
CA CYS A 173 -9.62 -12.96 8.04
C CYS A 173 -10.46 -11.74 7.61
N LEU A 174 -9.84 -10.59 7.39
CA LEU A 174 -10.53 -9.39 6.92
C LEU A 174 -11.08 -9.55 5.50
N LEU A 175 -10.32 -10.18 4.58
CA LEU A 175 -10.77 -10.48 3.22
C LEU A 175 -12.00 -11.40 3.26
N PHE A 176 -11.94 -12.49 4.02
CA PHE A 176 -13.09 -13.40 4.17
C PHE A 176 -14.27 -12.71 4.85
N ALA A 177 -14.05 -12.03 5.98
CA ALA A 177 -15.11 -11.34 6.70
C ALA A 177 -15.74 -10.20 5.88
N CYS A 178 -15.00 -9.54 5.01
CA CYS A 178 -15.51 -8.51 4.12
C CYS A 178 -16.37 -9.09 2.99
N GLY A 179 -15.98 -10.25 2.43
CA GLY A 179 -16.63 -10.88 1.28
C GLY A 179 -17.68 -11.93 1.62
N ALA A 180 -17.73 -12.45 2.88
CA ALA A 180 -18.70 -13.47 3.25
C ALA A 180 -20.12 -12.93 3.17
N GLY A 181 -20.97 -13.57 2.40
CA GLY A 181 -22.40 -13.27 2.23
C GLY A 181 -23.23 -13.68 3.45
#